data_666c1b5145d73ba23e5e313b615e874c
#
_entry.id   666c1b5145d73ba23e5e313b615e874c
#
_cell.length_a   1.000
_cell.length_b   1.000
_cell.length_c   1.000
_cell.angle_alpha   90.00
_cell.angle_beta   90.00
_cell.angle_gamma   90.00
#
_symmetry.space_group_name_H-M   'P 1'
#
loop_
_entity.id
_entity.type
_entity.pdbx_description
1 polymer ?
#
loop_
_entity_poly.entity_id
_entity_poly.type
_entity_poly.pdbx_seq_one_letter_code
_entity_poly.pdbx_strand_id
1 'polypeptide(L)'
;SFVYHQMVLPYEPSIAEHFGRSEFVSRGICTIDPPPKTIRNSKGRPFSNPKYKTKDNLAHYVTMKGQYYCATISELVLQVRKNRESLVKRVTERLNLFYDCVLIDEFQDFREYDYELIMALSKHLNDVVLVGDYYQHSVSATNNSGKPFKNRSKDVSYDSFVAELKNKSEAKRSRKTSVNYNSL
;
A
#
# COMPACT_ATOMS: atom_id res chain seq x y z
N SER A 1 -6.16 10.06 -6.30
CA SER A 1 -5.45 9.39 -5.19
C SER A 1 -4.08 10.02 -4.99
N PHE A 2 -3.75 10.36 -3.74
CA PHE A 2 -2.43 10.91 -3.37
C PHE A 2 -1.30 9.94 -3.80
N VAL A 3 -1.46 8.65 -3.51
CA VAL A 3 -0.47 7.62 -3.87
C VAL A 3 -0.17 7.63 -5.37
N TYR A 4 -1.20 7.68 -6.21
CA TYR A 4 -0.99 7.74 -7.66
C TYR A 4 -0.21 8.98 -8.09
N HIS A 5 -0.63 10.18 -7.70
CA HIS A 5 -0.03 11.42 -8.16
C HIS A 5 1.37 11.67 -7.58
N GLN A 6 1.61 11.29 -6.33
CA GLN A 6 2.88 11.58 -5.67
C GLN A 6 3.88 10.42 -5.70
N MET A 7 3.41 9.17 -5.81
CA MET A 7 4.26 8.00 -5.64
C MET A 7 4.37 7.12 -6.89
N VAL A 8 3.47 7.26 -7.85
CA VAL A 8 3.47 6.45 -9.08
C VAL A 8 3.78 7.30 -10.30
N LEU A 9 2.96 8.31 -10.59
CA LEU A 9 3.06 9.12 -11.80
C LEU A 9 4.47 9.72 -12.04
N PRO A 10 5.16 10.33 -11.04
CA PRO A 10 6.50 10.87 -11.23
C PRO A 10 7.58 9.81 -11.45
N TYR A 11 7.25 8.53 -11.22
CA TYR A 11 8.21 7.42 -11.27
C TYR A 11 7.90 6.39 -12.36
N GLU A 12 6.98 6.68 -13.27
CA GLU A 12 6.61 5.77 -14.37
C GLU A 12 7.81 5.27 -15.18
N PRO A 13 8.82 6.09 -15.50
CA PRO A 13 10.03 5.58 -16.17
C PRO A 13 10.76 4.50 -15.36
N SER A 14 10.84 4.66 -14.03
CA SER A 14 11.48 3.68 -13.14
C SER A 14 10.63 2.41 -12.96
N ILE A 15 9.31 2.57 -13.00
CA ILE A 15 8.37 1.45 -12.99
C ILE A 15 8.50 0.66 -14.29
N ALA A 16 8.52 1.33 -15.44
CA ALA A 16 8.71 0.68 -16.74
C ALA A 16 10.04 -0.12 -16.77
N GLU A 17 11.15 0.50 -16.36
CA GLU A 17 12.47 -0.14 -16.28
C GLU A 17 12.44 -1.37 -15.36
N HIS A 18 11.79 -1.29 -14.20
CA HIS A 18 11.66 -2.42 -13.26
C HIS A 18 11.00 -3.64 -13.90
N PHE A 19 10.02 -3.42 -14.77
CA PHE A 19 9.32 -4.48 -15.52
C PHE A 19 9.94 -4.77 -16.90
N GLY A 20 11.17 -4.30 -17.16
CA GLY A 20 11.89 -4.56 -18.41
C GLY A 20 11.28 -3.90 -19.64
N ARG A 21 10.59 -2.75 -19.47
CA ARG A 21 10.02 -1.96 -20.56
C ARG A 21 10.83 -0.70 -20.80
N SER A 22 10.95 -0.28 -22.06
CA SER A 22 11.63 0.96 -22.44
C SER A 22 10.87 2.19 -21.93
N GLU A 23 9.53 2.13 -21.98
CA GLU A 23 8.66 3.20 -21.51
C GLU A 23 7.29 2.66 -21.11
N PHE A 24 6.60 3.40 -20.26
CA PHE A 24 5.20 3.23 -19.93
C PHE A 24 4.65 4.57 -19.46
N VAL A 25 3.54 5.00 -20.06
CA VAL A 25 2.78 6.18 -19.64
C VAL A 25 1.36 5.74 -19.36
N SER A 26 0.92 5.94 -18.13
CA SER A 26 -0.43 5.53 -17.74
C SER A 26 -1.50 6.48 -18.25
N ARG A 27 -2.71 5.94 -18.34
CA ARG A 27 -3.95 6.70 -18.60
C ARG A 27 -4.77 6.96 -17.35
N GLY A 28 -4.09 7.07 -16.20
CA GLY A 28 -4.71 7.28 -14.90
C GLY A 28 -4.96 5.99 -14.11
N ILE A 29 -5.96 6.04 -13.25
CA ILE A 29 -6.35 4.93 -12.37
C ILE A 29 -7.77 4.47 -12.66
N CYS A 30 -8.09 3.23 -12.30
CA CYS A 30 -9.45 2.71 -12.32
C CYS A 30 -9.79 2.02 -10.99
N THR A 31 -11.09 1.99 -10.68
CA THR A 31 -11.64 1.33 -9.49
C THR A 31 -12.06 -0.12 -9.73
N ILE A 32 -11.82 -0.63 -10.93
CA ILE A 32 -12.08 -2.04 -11.26
C ILE A 32 -11.04 -2.90 -10.54
N ASP A 33 -11.48 -3.98 -9.94
CA ASP A 33 -10.57 -4.93 -9.33
C ASP A 33 -9.72 -5.69 -10.36
N PRO A 34 -8.46 -5.99 -10.06
CA PRO A 34 -7.62 -6.81 -10.91
C PRO A 34 -8.21 -8.24 -11.03
N PRO A 35 -7.92 -8.95 -12.13
CA PRO A 35 -8.36 -10.32 -12.31
C PRO A 35 -7.92 -11.21 -11.12
N PRO A 36 -8.85 -11.89 -10.43
CA PRO A 36 -8.51 -12.75 -9.29
C PRO A 36 -7.70 -13.97 -9.77
N LYS A 37 -6.83 -14.49 -8.90
CA LYS A 37 -6.00 -15.67 -9.19
C LYS A 37 -6.83 -16.90 -9.55
N THR A 38 -7.97 -17.07 -8.89
CA THR A 38 -8.84 -18.22 -9.05
C THR A 38 -10.25 -17.76 -9.38
N ILE A 39 -10.87 -18.43 -10.34
CA ILE A 39 -12.28 -18.25 -10.70
C ILE A 39 -13.02 -19.60 -10.59
N ARG A 40 -14.33 -19.56 -10.56
CA ARG A 40 -15.16 -20.78 -10.50
C ARG A 40 -15.80 -21.04 -11.86
N ASN A 41 -15.83 -22.31 -12.27
CA ASN A 41 -16.57 -22.74 -13.47
C ASN A 41 -18.09 -22.81 -13.18
N SER A 42 -18.89 -23.14 -14.21
CA SER A 42 -20.35 -23.29 -14.10
C SER A 42 -20.81 -24.33 -13.07
N LYS A 43 -19.93 -25.28 -12.69
CA LYS A 43 -20.18 -26.31 -11.66
C LYS A 43 -19.63 -25.88 -10.28
N GLY A 44 -19.24 -24.63 -10.09
CA GLY A 44 -18.70 -24.10 -8.83
C GLY A 44 -17.27 -24.54 -8.50
N ARG A 45 -16.59 -25.31 -9.35
CA ARG A 45 -15.23 -25.79 -9.11
C ARG A 45 -14.20 -24.70 -9.37
N PRO A 46 -13.24 -24.46 -8.46
CA PRO A 46 -12.21 -23.46 -8.64
C PRO A 46 -11.19 -23.89 -9.70
N PHE A 47 -10.73 -22.94 -10.52
CA PHE A 47 -9.62 -23.13 -11.47
C PHE A 47 -8.84 -21.83 -11.65
N SER A 48 -7.61 -21.95 -12.16
CA SER A 48 -6.72 -20.79 -12.39
C SER A 48 -7.30 -19.86 -13.44
N ASN A 49 -7.34 -18.57 -13.12
CA ASN A 49 -7.82 -17.56 -14.05
C ASN A 49 -6.72 -17.25 -15.09
N PRO A 50 -6.95 -17.48 -16.41
CA PRO A 50 -5.96 -17.21 -17.44
C PRO A 50 -5.65 -15.72 -17.61
N LYS A 51 -6.53 -14.82 -17.14
CA LYS A 51 -6.32 -13.36 -17.15
C LYS A 51 -5.46 -12.89 -15.98
N TYR A 52 -5.30 -13.71 -14.94
CA TYR A 52 -4.45 -13.37 -13.79
C TYR A 52 -2.98 -13.26 -14.22
N LYS A 53 -2.32 -12.22 -13.76
CA LYS A 53 -0.87 -12.03 -13.90
C LYS A 53 -0.23 -11.93 -12.52
N THR A 54 0.98 -12.47 -12.39
CA THR A 54 1.76 -12.38 -11.17
C THR A 54 2.33 -10.98 -11.00
N LYS A 55 2.68 -10.62 -9.77
CA LYS A 55 3.23 -9.32 -9.41
C LYS A 55 4.55 -8.96 -10.12
N ASP A 56 5.23 -9.92 -10.73
CA ASP A 56 6.44 -9.69 -11.54
C ASP A 56 6.12 -9.17 -12.95
N ASN A 57 4.85 -9.04 -13.29
CA ASN A 57 4.39 -8.56 -14.58
C ASN A 57 3.60 -7.26 -14.41
N LEU A 58 3.95 -6.21 -15.16
CA LEU A 58 3.25 -4.94 -15.11
C LEU A 58 1.72 -5.07 -15.35
N ALA A 59 1.29 -6.04 -16.15
CA ALA A 59 -0.13 -6.31 -16.38
C ALA A 59 -0.90 -6.82 -15.14
N HIS A 60 -0.21 -7.09 -14.01
CA HIS A 60 -0.84 -7.29 -12.71
C HIS A 60 -1.40 -5.97 -12.14
N TYR A 61 -0.74 -4.86 -12.44
CA TYR A 61 -1.00 -3.54 -11.90
C TYR A 61 -1.80 -2.63 -12.82
N VAL A 62 -1.86 -2.97 -14.13
CA VAL A 62 -2.50 -2.12 -15.13
C VAL A 62 -3.49 -2.88 -15.99
N THR A 63 -4.55 -2.19 -16.39
CA THR A 63 -5.54 -2.69 -17.34
C THR A 63 -4.97 -2.73 -18.77
N MET A 64 -5.65 -3.42 -19.69
CA MET A 64 -5.33 -3.37 -21.13
C MET A 64 -5.42 -1.95 -21.71
N LYS A 65 -6.17 -1.04 -21.06
CA LYS A 65 -6.28 0.37 -21.44
C LYS A 65 -5.16 1.24 -20.87
N GLY A 66 -4.20 0.67 -20.13
CA GLY A 66 -3.08 1.40 -19.53
C GLY A 66 -3.45 2.17 -18.27
N GLN A 67 -4.53 1.84 -17.56
CA GLN A 67 -4.91 2.43 -16.29
C GLN A 67 -4.43 1.54 -15.13
N TYR A 68 -3.89 2.13 -14.08
CA TYR A 68 -3.56 1.38 -12.87
C TYR A 68 -4.81 0.93 -12.12
N TYR A 69 -4.80 -0.30 -11.62
CA TYR A 69 -5.80 -0.77 -10.65
C TYR A 69 -5.55 -0.11 -9.30
N CYS A 70 -6.55 0.61 -8.79
CA CYS A 70 -6.43 1.32 -7.50
C CYS A 70 -6.04 0.38 -6.36
N ALA A 71 -6.59 -0.82 -6.36
CA ALA A 71 -6.35 -1.84 -5.34
C ALA A 71 -4.90 -2.40 -5.29
N THR A 72 -4.09 -2.19 -6.33
CA THR A 72 -2.71 -2.73 -6.39
C THR A 72 -1.62 -1.67 -6.39
N ILE A 73 -1.99 -0.38 -6.30
CA ILE A 73 -1.00 0.72 -6.37
C ILE A 73 -0.01 0.66 -5.21
N SER A 74 -0.46 0.40 -4.00
CA SER A 74 0.40 0.33 -2.83
C SER A 74 1.37 -0.85 -2.89
N GLU A 75 0.92 -2.01 -3.37
CA GLU A 75 1.78 -3.15 -3.66
C GLU A 75 2.85 -2.80 -4.68
N LEU A 76 2.47 -2.11 -5.78
CA LEU A 76 3.40 -1.67 -6.82
C LEU A 76 4.52 -0.81 -6.23
N VAL A 77 4.18 0.23 -5.45
CA VAL A 77 5.17 1.14 -4.83
C VAL A 77 6.11 0.38 -3.90
N LEU A 78 5.60 -0.58 -3.14
CA LEU A 78 6.41 -1.42 -2.26
C LEU A 78 7.36 -2.34 -3.01
N GLN A 79 6.97 -2.83 -4.18
CA GLN A 79 7.72 -3.82 -4.94
C GLN A 79 8.82 -3.21 -5.81
N VAL A 80 8.57 -2.06 -6.43
CA VAL A 80 9.48 -1.48 -7.44
C VAL A 80 10.85 -1.14 -6.85
N ARG A 81 11.90 -1.54 -7.57
CA ARG A 81 13.31 -1.26 -7.27
C ARG A 81 13.98 -0.72 -8.53
N LYS A 82 14.89 0.23 -8.36
CA LYS A 82 15.82 0.69 -9.38
C LYS A 82 17.22 0.70 -8.80
N ASN A 83 18.19 0.04 -9.44
CA ASN A 83 19.56 -0.05 -8.95
C ASN A 83 19.68 -0.50 -7.49
N ARG A 84 18.86 -1.49 -7.10
CA ARG A 84 18.71 -2.00 -5.73
C ARG A 84 18.06 -1.04 -4.72
N GLU A 85 17.75 0.18 -5.13
CA GLU A 85 17.05 1.15 -4.29
C GLU A 85 15.53 0.99 -4.41
N SER A 86 14.83 1.03 -3.28
CA SER A 86 13.36 0.91 -3.26
C SER A 86 12.71 2.20 -3.75
N LEU A 87 11.60 2.07 -4.46
CA LEU A 87 10.80 3.22 -4.86
C LEU A 87 10.29 3.99 -3.63
N VAL A 88 9.96 3.30 -2.53
CA VAL A 88 9.55 3.92 -1.26
C VAL A 88 10.59 4.93 -0.77
N LYS A 89 11.89 4.56 -0.79
CA LYS A 89 12.95 5.47 -0.34
C LYS A 89 13.02 6.72 -1.22
N ARG A 90 13.01 6.57 -2.54
CA ARG A 90 13.03 7.69 -3.49
C ARG A 90 11.81 8.60 -3.35
N VAL A 91 10.62 8.00 -3.13
CA VAL A 91 9.39 8.73 -2.85
C VAL A 91 9.52 9.55 -1.58
N THR A 92 10.02 8.95 -0.50
CA THR A 92 10.17 9.65 0.78
C THR A 92 11.22 10.76 0.73
N GLU A 93 12.33 10.56 0.04
CA GLU A 93 13.32 11.61 -0.20
C GLU A 93 12.67 12.81 -0.91
N ARG A 94 11.88 12.56 -1.97
CA ARG A 94 11.16 13.63 -2.66
C ARG A 94 10.11 14.30 -1.76
N LEU A 95 9.30 13.54 -1.02
CA LEU A 95 8.29 14.11 -0.13
C LEU A 95 8.91 14.97 0.96
N ASN A 96 10.04 14.58 1.52
CA ASN A 96 10.78 15.35 2.52
C ASN A 96 11.33 16.69 2.00
N LEU A 97 11.43 16.89 0.68
CA LEU A 97 11.80 18.20 0.10
C LEU A 97 10.63 19.19 0.08
N PHE A 98 9.39 18.68 0.09
CA PHE A 98 8.19 19.51 -0.05
C PHE A 98 7.33 19.58 1.21
N TYR A 99 7.48 18.61 2.12
CA TYR A 99 6.62 18.48 3.30
C TYR A 99 7.46 18.25 4.56
N ASP A 100 7.22 19.05 5.57
CA ASP A 100 7.82 18.88 6.89
C ASP A 100 7.15 17.74 7.66
N CYS A 101 5.82 17.58 7.45
CA CYS A 101 5.01 16.57 8.10
C CYS A 101 3.99 15.98 7.11
N VAL A 102 3.71 14.70 7.21
CA VAL A 102 2.64 14.01 6.49
C VAL A 102 1.60 13.53 7.50
N LEU A 103 0.38 14.04 7.37
CA LEU A 103 -0.75 13.64 8.20
C LEU A 103 -1.59 12.61 7.43
N ILE A 104 -1.89 11.49 8.07
CA ILE A 104 -2.72 10.41 7.54
C ILE A 104 -3.91 10.26 8.47
N ASP A 105 -5.07 10.63 7.96
CA ASP A 105 -6.35 10.50 8.65
C ASP A 105 -7.03 9.18 8.33
N GLU A 106 -7.98 8.76 9.18
CA GLU A 106 -8.71 7.50 9.05
C GLU A 106 -7.78 6.28 8.91
N PHE A 107 -6.71 6.28 9.71
CA PHE A 107 -5.68 5.24 9.63
C PHE A 107 -6.23 3.82 9.80
N GLN A 108 -7.34 3.66 10.52
CA GLN A 108 -8.04 2.38 10.69
C GLN A 108 -8.61 1.81 9.38
N ASP A 109 -8.73 2.60 8.32
CA ASP A 109 -9.24 2.14 7.02
C ASP A 109 -8.17 1.48 6.14
N PHE A 110 -6.91 1.69 6.47
CA PHE A 110 -5.79 1.11 5.70
C PHE A 110 -5.54 -0.35 6.06
N ARG A 111 -5.39 -1.18 5.02
CA ARG A 111 -5.23 -2.64 5.11
C ARG A 111 -4.08 -3.12 4.24
N GLU A 112 -3.53 -4.29 4.60
CA GLU A 112 -2.56 -5.03 3.80
C GLU A 112 -1.44 -4.14 3.25
N TYR A 113 -1.35 -4.03 1.94
CA TYR A 113 -0.32 -3.24 1.27
C TYR A 113 -0.45 -1.73 1.52
N ASP A 114 -1.64 -1.20 1.74
CA ASP A 114 -1.82 0.21 2.10
C ASP A 114 -1.20 0.48 3.47
N TYR A 115 -1.48 -0.37 4.44
CA TYR A 115 -0.86 -0.32 5.76
C TYR A 115 0.67 -0.52 5.69
N GLU A 116 1.14 -1.51 4.92
CA GLU A 116 2.57 -1.78 4.75
C GLU A 116 3.29 -0.59 4.09
N LEU A 117 2.65 0.06 3.11
CA LEU A 117 3.18 1.27 2.47
C LEU A 117 3.31 2.41 3.47
N ILE A 118 2.27 2.70 4.25
CA ILE A 118 2.32 3.73 5.29
C ILE A 118 3.46 3.45 6.29
N MET A 119 3.57 2.22 6.76
CA MET A 119 4.65 1.84 7.68
C MET A 119 6.04 1.94 7.05
N ALA A 120 6.16 1.66 5.76
CA ALA A 120 7.42 1.79 5.03
C ALA A 120 7.79 3.28 4.81
N LEU A 121 6.82 4.13 4.48
CA LEU A 121 6.99 5.58 4.33
C LEU A 121 7.37 6.23 5.66
N SER A 122 6.68 5.87 6.75
CA SER A 122 6.92 6.41 8.10
C SER A 122 8.35 6.19 8.59
N LYS A 123 9.05 5.19 8.07
CA LYS A 123 10.46 4.95 8.40
C LYS A 123 11.41 5.98 7.79
N HIS A 124 11.01 6.69 6.77
CA HIS A 124 11.89 7.55 5.98
C HIS A 124 11.42 9.00 5.89
N LEU A 125 10.16 9.29 6.16
CA LEU A 125 9.62 10.64 6.25
C LEU A 125 10.16 11.39 7.46
N ASN A 126 10.24 12.72 7.35
CA ASN A 126 10.72 13.59 8.43
C ASN A 126 9.81 13.52 9.64
N ASP A 127 8.50 13.70 9.43
CA ASP A 127 7.49 13.54 10.45
C ASP A 127 6.22 12.95 9.86
N VAL A 128 5.53 12.11 10.65
CA VAL A 128 4.27 11.46 10.26
C VAL A 128 3.32 11.46 11.43
N VAL A 129 2.12 11.95 11.21
CA VAL A 129 1.02 11.90 12.17
C VAL A 129 -0.04 10.94 11.63
N LEU A 130 -0.36 9.90 12.39
CA LEU A 130 -1.44 8.97 12.09
C LEU A 130 -2.61 9.28 13.01
N VAL A 131 -3.77 9.55 12.42
CA VAL A 131 -5.02 9.80 13.13
C VAL A 131 -6.02 8.71 12.76
N GLY A 132 -6.70 8.17 13.76
CA GLY A 132 -7.69 7.13 13.50
C GLY A 132 -8.29 6.57 14.78
N ASP A 133 -9.43 5.91 14.67
CA ASP A 133 -10.11 5.22 15.74
C ASP A 133 -10.02 3.69 15.53
N TYR A 134 -9.31 3.01 16.42
CA TYR A 134 -9.19 1.56 16.36
C TYR A 134 -10.56 0.86 16.37
N TYR A 135 -11.54 1.36 17.11
CA TYR A 135 -12.85 0.72 17.25
C TYR A 135 -13.78 0.92 16.05
N GLN A 136 -13.46 1.87 15.17
CA GLN A 136 -14.20 2.12 13.93
C GLN A 136 -13.64 1.32 12.74
N HIS A 137 -12.61 0.50 12.93
CA HIS A 137 -12.11 -0.31 11.83
C HIS A 137 -13.22 -1.20 11.26
N SER A 138 -13.57 -0.98 10.00
CA SER A 138 -14.60 -1.76 9.34
C SER A 138 -14.10 -3.18 9.06
N VAL A 139 -14.68 -4.15 9.74
CA VAL A 139 -14.52 -5.56 9.39
C VAL A 139 -15.46 -5.85 8.23
N SER A 140 -15.15 -5.36 7.03
CA SER A 140 -15.95 -5.76 5.88
C SER A 140 -15.69 -7.23 5.57
N ALA A 141 -16.73 -7.97 5.22
CA ALA A 141 -16.64 -9.39 4.87
C ALA A 141 -15.72 -9.67 3.67
N THR A 142 -15.44 -8.65 2.86
CA THR A 142 -14.52 -8.69 1.72
C THR A 142 -13.05 -8.48 2.09
N ASN A 143 -12.74 -7.88 3.26
CA ASN A 143 -11.40 -7.58 3.73
C ASN A 143 -11.02 -8.41 4.97
N ASN A 144 -11.29 -9.69 4.94
CA ASN A 144 -11.22 -10.60 6.10
C ASN A 144 -9.81 -10.93 6.60
N SER A 145 -8.75 -10.51 5.92
CA SER A 145 -7.38 -10.91 6.25
C SER A 145 -6.50 -9.76 6.71
N GLY A 146 -7.03 -8.54 6.76
CA GLY A 146 -6.24 -7.35 6.75
C GLY A 146 -5.44 -7.05 7.99
N LYS A 147 -4.11 -7.12 7.93
CA LYS A 147 -3.25 -6.37 8.82
C LYS A 147 -3.64 -4.88 8.75
N PRO A 148 -3.58 -4.12 9.85
CA PRO A 148 -3.00 -4.49 11.16
C PRO A 148 -3.99 -5.15 12.12
N PHE A 149 -5.28 -5.22 11.79
CA PHE A 149 -6.33 -5.61 12.73
C PHE A 149 -6.56 -7.11 12.85
N LYS A 150 -6.03 -7.89 11.92
CA LYS A 150 -6.07 -9.36 12.00
C LYS A 150 -4.68 -9.97 11.83
N ASN A 151 -4.39 -10.94 12.69
CA ASN A 151 -3.27 -11.86 12.52
C ASN A 151 -3.83 -13.24 12.18
N ARG A 152 -3.72 -13.64 10.90
CA ARG A 152 -4.38 -14.81 10.34
C ARG A 152 -5.91 -14.67 10.45
N SER A 153 -6.56 -15.50 11.27
CA SER A 153 -8.03 -15.47 11.49
C SER A 153 -8.44 -14.82 12.83
N LYS A 154 -7.48 -14.34 13.63
CA LYS A 154 -7.73 -13.77 14.96
C LYS A 154 -7.64 -12.26 14.92
N ASP A 155 -8.57 -11.60 15.59
CA ASP A 155 -8.52 -10.16 15.78
C ASP A 155 -7.32 -9.79 16.68
N VAL A 156 -6.65 -8.70 16.33
CA VAL A 156 -5.54 -8.13 17.10
C VAL A 156 -6.16 -7.21 18.16
N SER A 157 -5.77 -7.36 19.42
CA SER A 157 -6.24 -6.46 20.48
C SER A 157 -5.66 -5.06 20.31
N TYR A 158 -6.34 -4.05 20.88
CA TYR A 158 -5.87 -2.67 20.86
C TYR A 158 -4.43 -2.53 21.36
N ASP A 159 -4.09 -3.14 22.49
CA ASP A 159 -2.73 -3.08 23.07
C ASP A 159 -1.67 -3.68 22.12
N SER A 160 -1.99 -4.81 21.49
CA SER A 160 -1.10 -5.45 20.51
C SER A 160 -0.93 -4.60 19.26
N PHE A 161 -2.02 -3.96 18.80
CA PHE A 161 -1.98 -3.03 17.68
C PHE A 161 -1.10 -1.82 17.98
N VAL A 162 -1.28 -1.18 19.13
CA VAL A 162 -0.47 -0.03 19.56
C VAL A 162 1.00 -0.44 19.74
N ALA A 163 1.27 -1.60 20.34
CA ALA A 163 2.63 -2.11 20.50
C ALA A 163 3.31 -2.36 19.15
N GLU A 164 2.60 -2.90 18.16
CA GLU A 164 3.13 -3.09 16.80
C GLU A 164 3.45 -1.76 16.11
N LEU A 165 2.59 -0.75 16.23
CA LEU A 165 2.84 0.58 15.69
C LEU A 165 4.07 1.23 16.35
N LYS A 166 4.19 1.17 17.68
CA LYS A 166 5.35 1.69 18.42
C LYS A 166 6.63 0.98 18.00
N ASN A 167 6.67 -0.35 17.96
CA ASN A 167 7.85 -1.11 17.56
C ASN A 167 8.29 -0.79 16.12
N LYS A 168 7.35 -0.56 15.21
CA LYS A 168 7.68 -0.18 13.83
C LYS A 168 8.14 1.27 13.70
N SER A 169 7.71 2.16 14.59
CA SER A 169 8.14 3.56 14.64
C SER A 169 9.44 3.75 15.42
N GLU A 170 9.66 3.01 16.48
CA GLU A 170 10.87 3.07 17.34
C GLU A 170 12.11 2.43 16.71
N ALA A 171 11.98 1.62 15.69
CA ALA A 171 13.12 1.14 14.88
C ALA A 171 13.94 2.29 14.27
N LYS A 172 13.53 3.55 14.51
CA LYS A 172 14.28 4.79 14.28
C LYS A 172 14.30 5.68 15.52
N ARG A 173 15.22 5.40 16.40
CA ARG A 173 15.61 6.36 17.45
C ARG A 173 16.38 7.55 16.85
N SER A 174 15.71 8.51 16.23
CA SER A 174 16.22 9.89 16.14
C SER A 174 15.19 10.93 15.68
N ARG A 175 13.93 10.61 15.38
CA ARG A 175 12.94 11.62 15.01
C ARG A 175 11.59 11.30 15.64
N LYS A 176 10.97 12.30 16.26
CA LYS A 176 9.71 12.22 16.99
C LYS A 176 8.57 11.76 16.08
N THR A 177 8.09 10.55 16.27
CA THR A 177 6.78 10.12 15.77
C THR A 177 5.83 10.21 16.94
N SER A 178 4.91 11.16 16.92
CA SER A 178 3.84 11.24 17.91
C SER A 178 2.61 10.53 17.35
N VAL A 179 2.21 9.45 17.99
CA VAL A 179 0.93 8.79 17.72
C VAL A 179 -0.03 9.28 18.79
N ASN A 180 -0.95 10.17 18.40
CA ASN A 180 -2.00 10.65 19.29
C ASN A 180 -3.23 9.77 19.12
N TYR A 181 -3.56 9.00 20.14
CA TYR A 181 -4.85 8.30 20.24
C TYR A 181 -5.72 9.09 21.20
N ASN A 182 -6.75 9.74 20.70
CA ASN A 182 -7.84 10.23 21.52
C ASN A 182 -8.83 9.07 21.68
N SER A 183 -8.84 8.46 22.85
CA SER A 183 -10.01 7.71 23.34
C SER A 183 -11.01 8.73 23.84
N LEU A 184 -12.12 8.92 23.13
CA LEU A 184 -13.33 9.52 23.66
C LEU A 184 -14.12 8.49 24.43
#